data_c57df698d4d21116f8ecd7d82fa6c66c
#
_entry.id   c57df698d4d21116f8ecd7d82fa6c66c
#
_cell.length_a   1.000
_cell.length_b   1.000
_cell.length_c   1.000
_cell.angle_alpha   90.00
_cell.angle_beta   90.00
_cell.angle_gamma   90.00
#
_symmetry.space_group_name_H-M   'P 1'
#
loop_
_entity.id
_entity.type
_entity.pdbx_description
1 polymer ?
#
loop_
_entity_poly.entity_id
_entity_poly.type
_entity_poly.pdbx_seq_one_letter_code
_entity_poly.pdbx_strand_id
1 'polypeptide(L)'
;MNGKIYINSNLSETRKAEVLYEELAHHKLTYGNILDQSKDINRKFENYARRHGYEAALPLRIIVEAYYYGVSSLYELADYVQLSEEYIVEILEHYKNKYGIGTHYGDYSITFDPLRVYKLHRVD
;
A
#
# COMPACT_ATOMS: atom_id res chain seq x y z
N MET A 1 14.39 -11.55 16.24
CA MET A 1 13.60 -12.64 16.79
C MET A 1 12.71 -13.24 15.70
N ASN A 2 12.59 -14.56 15.68
CA ASN A 2 11.86 -15.25 14.63
C ASN A 2 10.40 -15.42 15.01
N GLY A 3 9.51 -15.06 14.12
CA GLY A 3 8.09 -15.29 14.27
C GLY A 3 7.59 -16.18 13.15
N LYS A 4 6.37 -16.67 13.30
CA LYS A 4 5.68 -17.42 12.27
C LYS A 4 4.43 -16.67 11.84
N ILE A 5 4.20 -16.62 10.54
CA ILE A 5 3.01 -16.03 9.96
C ILE A 5 2.23 -17.13 9.25
N TYR A 6 0.96 -17.26 9.61
CA TYR A 6 0.09 -18.28 9.04
C TYR A 6 -0.85 -17.63 8.03
N ILE A 7 -0.83 -18.11 6.80
CA ILE A 7 -1.64 -17.58 5.72
C ILE A 7 -2.52 -18.71 5.19
N ASN A 8 -3.80 -18.42 4.95
CA ASN A 8 -4.73 -19.40 4.40
C ASN A 8 -4.24 -19.86 3.02
N SER A 9 -3.96 -21.17 2.90
CA SER A 9 -3.44 -21.76 1.67
C SER A 9 -4.46 -21.72 0.52
N ASN A 10 -5.73 -21.51 0.81
CA ASN A 10 -6.78 -21.43 -0.21
C ASN A 10 -6.88 -20.06 -0.88
N LEU A 11 -6.14 -19.06 -0.39
CA LEU A 11 -6.10 -17.76 -1.02
C LEU A 11 -5.32 -17.80 -2.34
N SER A 12 -5.68 -16.93 -3.28
CA SER A 12 -4.86 -16.74 -4.48
C SER A 12 -3.46 -16.26 -4.10
N GLU A 13 -2.49 -16.43 -4.99
CA GLU A 13 -1.12 -15.96 -4.74
C GLU A 13 -1.09 -14.44 -4.52
N THR A 14 -1.90 -13.70 -5.28
CA THR A 14 -2.03 -12.26 -5.12
C THR A 14 -2.55 -11.91 -3.73
N ARG A 15 -3.61 -12.58 -3.28
CA ARG A 15 -4.21 -12.31 -1.96
C ARG A 15 -3.27 -12.72 -0.83
N LYS A 16 -2.50 -13.79 -1.02
CA LYS A 16 -1.48 -14.19 -0.04
C LYS A 16 -0.43 -13.09 0.15
N ALA A 17 0.01 -12.46 -0.95
CA ALA A 17 0.96 -11.36 -0.87
C ALA A 17 0.38 -10.18 -0.10
N GLU A 18 -0.88 -9.82 -0.35
CA GLU A 18 -1.55 -8.73 0.36
C GLU A 18 -1.64 -8.98 1.85
N VAL A 19 -2.08 -10.19 2.24
CA VAL A 19 -2.16 -10.59 3.64
C VAL A 19 -0.78 -10.58 4.28
N LEU A 20 0.24 -11.03 3.56
CA LEU A 20 1.61 -11.02 4.07
C LEU A 20 2.09 -9.59 4.37
N TYR A 21 1.83 -8.64 3.47
CA TYR A 21 2.20 -7.23 3.72
C TYR A 21 1.53 -6.69 4.97
N GLU A 22 0.25 -6.98 5.18
CA GLU A 22 -0.48 -6.53 6.36
C GLU A 22 0.10 -7.15 7.64
N GLU A 23 0.38 -8.47 7.61
CA GLU A 23 0.90 -9.17 8.77
C GLU A 23 2.33 -8.72 9.12
N LEU A 24 3.17 -8.51 8.11
CA LEU A 24 4.54 -8.02 8.35
C LEU A 24 4.52 -6.62 8.97
N ALA A 25 3.64 -5.75 8.49
CA ALA A 25 3.49 -4.42 9.05
C ALA A 25 2.98 -4.49 10.50
N HIS A 26 2.02 -5.36 10.76
CA HIS A 26 1.50 -5.58 12.11
C HIS A 26 2.63 -6.00 13.06
N HIS A 27 3.42 -7.01 12.68
CA HIS A 27 4.53 -7.50 13.51
C HIS A 27 5.57 -6.42 13.77
N LYS A 28 5.90 -5.63 12.75
CA LYS A 28 6.86 -4.55 12.87
C LYS A 28 6.42 -3.48 13.86
N LEU A 29 5.13 -3.14 13.85
CA LEU A 29 4.61 -2.03 14.63
C LEU A 29 4.18 -2.43 16.04
N THR A 30 3.81 -3.68 16.24
CA THR A 30 3.22 -4.11 17.51
C THR A 30 4.09 -5.06 18.30
N TYR A 31 5.29 -5.36 17.82
CA TYR A 31 6.18 -6.31 18.44
C TYR A 31 6.43 -5.96 19.91
N GLY A 32 6.10 -6.92 20.75
CA GLY A 32 6.47 -6.86 22.18
C GLY A 32 5.70 -5.88 23.04
N ASN A 33 4.74 -5.12 22.49
CA ASN A 33 4.14 -4.05 23.22
C ASN A 33 2.65 -4.01 23.33
N ILE A 34 1.93 -4.92 22.71
CA ILE A 34 0.49 -4.90 22.73
C ILE A 34 0.01 -6.08 23.55
N LEU A 35 0.01 -5.90 24.83
CA LEU A 35 -0.52 -6.90 25.71
C LEU A 35 -1.71 -6.31 26.45
N ASP A 36 -2.83 -7.00 26.40
CA ASP A 36 -3.98 -6.71 27.24
C ASP A 36 -4.46 -5.26 27.13
N GLN A 37 -4.62 -4.79 25.91
CA GLN A 37 -5.10 -3.44 25.67
C GLN A 37 -6.61 -3.45 25.44
N SER A 38 -7.24 -2.29 25.58
CA SER A 38 -8.64 -2.16 25.26
C SER A 38 -8.90 -2.44 23.78
N LYS A 39 -10.14 -2.84 23.44
CA LYS A 39 -10.50 -3.11 22.07
C LYS A 39 -10.27 -1.91 21.15
N ASP A 40 -10.49 -0.70 21.66
CA ASP A 40 -10.30 0.52 20.88
C ASP A 40 -8.82 0.74 20.56
N ILE A 41 -7.93 0.50 21.51
CA ILE A 41 -6.50 0.61 21.30
C ILE A 41 -6.03 -0.42 20.28
N ASN A 42 -6.48 -1.67 20.41
CA ASN A 42 -6.14 -2.74 19.48
C ASN A 42 -6.61 -2.40 18.06
N ARG A 43 -7.81 -1.84 17.92
CA ARG A 43 -8.33 -1.41 16.63
C ARG A 43 -7.46 -0.32 16.00
N LYS A 44 -7.01 0.64 16.80
CA LYS A 44 -6.12 1.70 16.32
C LYS A 44 -4.80 1.13 15.81
N PHE A 45 -4.23 0.17 16.55
CA PHE A 45 -2.99 -0.48 16.13
C PHE A 45 -3.17 -1.28 14.85
N GLU A 46 -4.27 -2.02 14.73
CA GLU A 46 -4.55 -2.78 13.52
C GLU A 46 -4.72 -1.86 12.32
N ASN A 47 -5.43 -0.75 12.47
CA ASN A 47 -5.59 0.23 11.39
C ASN A 47 -4.25 0.87 11.01
N TYR A 48 -3.41 1.15 11.99
CA TYR A 48 -2.09 1.71 11.75
C TYR A 48 -1.21 0.70 11.00
N ALA A 49 -1.22 -0.55 11.42
CA ALA A 49 -0.48 -1.62 10.75
C ALA A 49 -0.96 -1.81 9.31
N ARG A 50 -2.28 -1.74 9.09
CA ARG A 50 -2.84 -1.87 7.74
C ARG A 50 -2.35 -0.75 6.82
N ARG A 51 -2.35 0.50 7.32
CA ARG A 51 -1.86 1.64 6.53
C ARG A 51 -0.39 1.49 6.16
N HIS A 52 0.43 1.00 7.09
CA HIS A 52 1.84 0.71 6.79
C HIS A 52 1.97 -0.42 5.77
N GLY A 53 1.10 -1.43 5.85
CA GLY A 53 1.06 -2.52 4.87
C GLY A 53 0.73 -2.01 3.47
N TYR A 54 -0.19 -1.08 3.35
CA TYR A 54 -0.53 -0.46 2.07
C TYR A 54 0.69 0.21 1.44
N GLU A 55 1.41 1.02 2.21
CA GLU A 55 2.57 1.74 1.68
C GLU A 55 3.75 0.82 1.38
N ALA A 56 3.87 -0.28 2.11
CA ALA A 56 4.87 -1.30 1.81
C ALA A 56 4.52 -2.07 0.54
N ALA A 57 3.22 -2.38 0.33
CA ALA A 57 2.78 -3.13 -0.85
C ALA A 57 2.88 -2.30 -2.13
N LEU A 58 2.56 -1.01 -2.06
CA LEU A 58 2.58 -0.13 -3.23
C LEU A 58 3.19 1.23 -2.86
N PRO A 59 4.52 1.29 -2.73
CA PRO A 59 5.19 2.56 -2.47
C PRO A 59 5.00 3.55 -3.63
N LEU A 60 5.08 4.83 -3.35
CA LEU A 60 4.97 5.87 -4.38
C LEU A 60 5.98 5.65 -5.52
N ARG A 61 7.21 5.22 -5.20
CA ARG A 61 8.23 4.97 -6.21
C ARG A 61 7.81 3.90 -7.22
N ILE A 62 7.05 2.89 -6.80
CA ILE A 62 6.56 1.84 -7.69
C ILE A 62 5.45 2.36 -8.59
N ILE A 63 4.60 3.24 -8.10
CA ILE A 63 3.58 3.91 -8.92
C ILE A 63 4.27 4.71 -10.05
N VAL A 64 5.31 5.47 -9.71
CA VAL A 64 6.07 6.24 -10.69
C VAL A 64 6.79 5.32 -11.68
N GLU A 65 7.41 4.25 -11.19
CA GLU A 65 8.07 3.26 -12.03
C GLU A 65 7.11 2.63 -13.02
N ALA A 66 5.93 2.23 -12.56
CA ALA A 66 4.89 1.65 -13.41
C ALA A 66 4.49 2.63 -14.52
N TYR A 67 4.30 3.90 -14.16
CA TYR A 67 4.00 4.93 -15.14
C TYR A 67 5.12 5.03 -16.18
N TYR A 68 6.37 5.03 -15.74
CA TYR A 68 7.52 5.11 -16.63
C TYR A 68 7.54 3.97 -17.66
N TYR A 69 7.11 2.78 -17.24
CA TYR A 69 7.04 1.61 -18.13
C TYR A 69 5.73 1.52 -18.92
N GLY A 70 4.91 2.56 -18.87
CA GLY A 70 3.73 2.66 -19.74
C GLY A 70 2.44 2.08 -19.15
N VAL A 71 2.44 1.74 -17.87
CA VAL A 71 1.23 1.28 -17.20
C VAL A 71 0.22 2.44 -17.14
N SER A 72 -0.99 2.22 -17.66
CA SER A 72 -1.97 3.30 -17.81
C SER A 72 -3.36 2.96 -17.29
N SER A 73 -3.56 1.78 -16.73
CA SER A 73 -4.87 1.38 -16.18
C SER A 73 -4.70 0.65 -14.87
N LEU A 74 -5.80 0.57 -14.10
CA LEU A 74 -5.82 -0.19 -12.86
C LEU A 74 -5.49 -1.67 -13.10
N TYR A 75 -6.03 -2.24 -14.17
CA TYR A 75 -5.76 -3.62 -14.55
C TYR A 75 -4.26 -3.83 -14.81
N GLU A 76 -3.67 -2.94 -15.60
CA GLU A 76 -2.24 -3.03 -15.91
C GLU A 76 -1.37 -2.85 -14.67
N LEU A 77 -1.77 -1.95 -13.78
CA LEU A 77 -1.04 -1.74 -12.53
C LEU A 77 -1.11 -2.98 -11.65
N ALA A 78 -2.31 -3.57 -11.53
CA ALA A 78 -2.49 -4.80 -10.76
C ALA A 78 -1.61 -5.93 -11.28
N ASP A 79 -1.55 -6.08 -12.59
CA ASP A 79 -0.69 -7.06 -13.24
C ASP A 79 0.79 -6.76 -13.00
N TYR A 80 1.19 -5.51 -13.12
CA TYR A 80 2.58 -5.08 -12.95
C TYR A 80 3.08 -5.35 -11.52
N VAL A 81 2.27 -5.04 -10.52
CA VAL A 81 2.68 -5.20 -9.11
C VAL A 81 2.24 -6.52 -8.49
N GLN A 82 1.45 -7.32 -9.21
CA GLN A 82 0.94 -8.60 -8.74
C GLN A 82 0.12 -8.47 -7.46
N LEU A 83 -0.79 -7.50 -7.46
CA LEU A 83 -1.79 -7.29 -6.41
C LEU A 83 -3.18 -7.30 -7.06
N SER A 84 -4.22 -7.54 -6.25
CA SER A 84 -5.59 -7.46 -6.77
C SER A 84 -5.98 -6.00 -7.02
N GLU A 85 -6.90 -5.77 -7.95
CA GLU A 85 -7.41 -4.43 -8.21
C GLU A 85 -8.10 -3.86 -6.97
N GLU A 86 -8.84 -4.70 -6.24
CA GLU A 86 -9.52 -4.28 -5.01
C GLU A 86 -8.53 -3.78 -3.96
N TYR A 87 -7.42 -4.46 -3.80
CA TYR A 87 -6.41 -4.05 -2.83
C TYR A 87 -5.74 -2.75 -3.26
N ILE A 88 -5.48 -2.58 -4.54
CA ILE A 88 -4.94 -1.32 -5.06
C ILE A 88 -5.90 -0.17 -4.80
N VAL A 89 -7.20 -0.38 -4.99
CA VAL A 89 -8.20 0.64 -4.69
C VAL A 89 -8.15 1.05 -3.22
N GLU A 90 -8.02 0.08 -2.31
CA GLU A 90 -7.86 0.37 -0.89
C GLU A 90 -6.59 1.20 -0.61
N ILE A 91 -5.49 0.85 -1.27
CA ILE A 91 -4.22 1.58 -1.11
C ILE A 91 -4.36 3.02 -1.63
N LEU A 92 -4.98 3.20 -2.78
CA LEU A 92 -5.18 4.54 -3.34
C LEU A 92 -6.09 5.39 -2.45
N GLU A 93 -7.11 4.79 -1.85
CA GLU A 93 -7.95 5.49 -0.89
C GLU A 93 -7.15 5.90 0.34
N HIS A 94 -6.26 5.03 0.82
CA HIS A 94 -5.35 5.36 1.91
C HIS A 94 -4.47 6.57 1.56
N TYR A 95 -3.88 6.57 0.37
CA TYR A 95 -3.04 7.69 -0.07
C TYR A 95 -3.84 8.98 -0.24
N LYS A 96 -5.06 8.87 -0.75
CA LYS A 96 -5.96 10.02 -0.87
C LYS A 96 -6.27 10.62 0.51
N ASN A 97 -6.53 9.78 1.49
CA ASN A 97 -6.77 10.25 2.86
C ASN A 97 -5.52 10.88 3.48
N LYS A 98 -4.36 10.36 3.16
CA LYS A 98 -3.09 10.84 3.71
C LYS A 98 -2.63 12.15 3.06
N TYR A 99 -2.73 12.25 1.75
CA TYR A 99 -2.15 13.35 0.97
C TYR A 99 -3.18 14.31 0.36
N GLY A 100 -4.46 13.96 0.38
CA GLY A 100 -5.50 14.74 -0.28
C GLY A 100 -5.49 14.48 -1.78
N ILE A 101 -5.54 15.54 -2.58
CA ILE A 101 -5.65 15.45 -4.03
C ILE A 101 -4.45 14.71 -4.63
N GLY A 102 -3.25 14.97 -4.10
CA GLY A 102 -2.04 14.34 -4.63
C GLY A 102 -0.81 14.70 -3.83
N THR A 103 0.32 14.21 -4.32
CA THR A 103 1.62 14.45 -3.69
C THR A 103 2.72 14.44 -4.75
N HIS A 104 3.92 14.76 -4.33
CA HIS A 104 5.10 14.74 -5.19
C HIS A 104 6.01 13.58 -4.85
N TYR A 105 6.67 13.04 -5.86
CA TYR A 105 7.76 12.10 -5.70
C TYR A 105 8.84 12.46 -6.72
N GLY A 106 9.94 13.05 -6.27
CA GLY A 106 10.97 13.56 -7.16
C GLY A 106 10.40 14.60 -8.12
N ASP A 107 10.62 14.39 -9.41
CA ASP A 107 10.11 15.27 -10.46
C ASP A 107 8.71 14.89 -10.94
N TYR A 108 8.01 14.07 -10.17
CA TYR A 108 6.68 13.60 -10.53
C TYR A 108 5.64 14.10 -9.56
N SER A 109 4.43 14.28 -10.08
CA SER A 109 3.25 14.58 -9.27
C SER A 109 2.26 13.44 -9.46
N ILE A 110 1.69 12.96 -8.36
CA ILE A 110 0.79 11.81 -8.35
C ILE A 110 -0.55 12.25 -7.78
N THR A 111 -1.64 11.97 -8.49
CA THR A 111 -2.99 12.11 -7.96
C THR A 111 -3.58 10.72 -7.76
N PHE A 112 -4.53 10.59 -6.81
CA PHE A 112 -5.00 9.27 -6.39
C PHE A 112 -6.44 8.96 -6.77
N ASP A 113 -7.21 9.95 -7.21
CA ASP A 113 -8.60 9.75 -7.62
C ASP A 113 -8.98 10.79 -8.66
N PRO A 114 -8.81 10.48 -9.94
CA PRO A 114 -8.24 9.24 -10.50
C PRO A 114 -6.73 9.17 -10.30
N LEU A 115 -6.21 7.96 -10.34
CA LEU A 115 -4.75 7.77 -10.27
C LEU A 115 -4.12 8.28 -11.56
N ARG A 116 -3.26 9.27 -11.42
CA ARG A 116 -2.50 9.83 -12.53
C ARG A 116 -1.11 10.21 -12.06
N VAL A 117 -0.15 10.09 -12.97
CA VAL A 117 1.23 10.48 -12.70
C VAL A 117 1.63 11.50 -13.77
N TYR A 118 2.15 12.61 -13.33
CA TYR A 118 2.61 13.69 -14.20
C TYR A 118 4.09 13.90 -13.99
N LYS A 119 4.84 13.96 -15.08
CA LYS A 119 6.24 14.37 -15.00
C LYS A 119 6.29 15.89 -15.06
N LEU A 120 6.99 16.49 -14.08
CA LEU A 120 7.16 17.93 -14.03
C LEU A 120 8.29 18.35 -14.97
N HIS A 121 8.00 19.28 -15.88
CA HIS A 121 8.97 19.86 -16.77
C HIS A 121 9.18 21.32 -16.37
N ARG A 122 10.43 21.70 -16.14
CA ARG A 122 10.75 23.10 -15.84
C ARG A 122 10.78 23.88 -17.14
N VAL A 123 10.10 24.99 -17.16
CA VAL A 123 10.11 25.93 -18.28
C VAL A 123 10.84 27.17 -17.78
N ASP A 124 12.01 27.39 -18.35
CA ASP A 124 12.84 28.57 -17.98
C ASP A 124 12.49 29.76 -18.86
#